data_b41ebb27cf0bcf697d335590c2ff2c77
#
_entry.id   b41ebb27cf0bcf697d335590c2ff2c77
#
_cell.length_a   1.000
_cell.length_b   1.000
_cell.length_c   1.000
_cell.angle_alpha   90.00
_cell.angle_beta   90.00
_cell.angle_gamma   90.00
#
_symmetry.space_group_name_H-M   'P 1'
#
loop_
_entity.id
_entity.type
_entity.pdbx_description
1 polymer ?
#
loop_
_entity_poly.entity_id
_entity_poly.type
_entity_poly.pdbx_seq_one_letter_code
_entity_poly.pdbx_strand_id
1 'polypeptide(L)'
;MRYTVNMRKPIQFGRTLFKKQIIAEYWMPHKASGKALIICDGAPGLRTKHELGEFFARKGYWVFQFRYLGTWESLGEFLKKSPADDVDDVIEGIELGFRDVWTGTIYYIELSEVVVLGASFGGAAAVLSSLNPLVRSVVAIAPIVDWRAFTKKDFAEELRQFSEGFPGAYRCPPKNFKKLLTGNFYNPVGWASKLDGKKIFLIHAKDDTTVSYLPTKKFAKKIGATYLERAHGGHLGSSTLMEPAIWTRIQKFLTM
;
A
#
# COMPACT_ATOMS: atom_id res chain seq x y z
N MET A 1 -41.37 6.93 17.60
CA MET A 1 -40.30 5.95 17.49
C MET A 1 -38.95 6.71 17.54
N ARG A 2 -38.22 6.65 18.67
CA ARG A 2 -36.91 7.35 18.78
C ARG A 2 -35.82 6.43 18.21
N TYR A 3 -35.30 6.79 17.06
CA TYR A 3 -34.10 6.13 16.52
C TYR A 3 -32.88 6.57 17.35
N THR A 4 -32.43 5.75 18.27
CA THR A 4 -31.12 5.89 18.90
C THR A 4 -30.08 5.50 17.88
N VAL A 5 -29.58 6.47 17.09
CA VAL A 5 -28.39 6.28 16.28
C VAL A 5 -27.23 6.16 17.26
N ASN A 6 -26.70 4.97 17.41
CA ASN A 6 -25.50 4.73 18.19
C ASN A 6 -24.31 5.35 17.44
N MET A 7 -24.14 6.67 17.56
CA MET A 7 -23.08 7.41 16.87
C MET A 7 -21.74 7.01 17.49
N ARG A 8 -21.01 6.16 16.80
CA ARG A 8 -19.63 5.88 17.16
C ARG A 8 -18.85 7.19 17.11
N LYS A 9 -17.99 7.44 18.11
CA LYS A 9 -17.10 8.60 18.12
C LYS A 9 -16.41 8.73 16.76
N PRO A 10 -16.41 9.90 16.11
CA PRO A 10 -15.75 10.08 14.81
C PRO A 10 -14.25 9.87 14.93
N ILE A 11 -13.65 9.33 13.88
CA ILE A 11 -12.18 9.25 13.72
C ILE A 11 -11.69 10.61 13.23
N GLN A 12 -10.65 11.14 13.85
CA GLN A 12 -9.99 12.35 13.36
C GLN A 12 -9.23 12.01 12.07
N PHE A 13 -9.45 12.84 11.06
CA PHE A 13 -8.86 12.76 9.74
C PHE A 13 -8.10 14.06 9.46
N GLY A 14 -6.92 13.94 8.82
CA GLY A 14 -6.11 15.08 8.47
C GLY A 14 -5.22 14.80 7.25
N ARG A 15 -4.42 15.78 6.89
CA ARG A 15 -3.49 15.72 5.75
C ARG A 15 -2.12 16.24 6.18
N THR A 16 -1.06 15.61 5.66
CA THR A 16 0.33 15.98 5.91
C THR A 16 1.17 15.97 4.64
N LEU A 17 2.36 16.54 4.73
CA LEU A 17 3.35 16.60 3.66
C LEU A 17 4.69 16.08 4.18
N PHE A 18 5.06 14.87 3.80
CA PHE A 18 6.36 14.27 4.14
C PHE A 18 7.44 14.74 3.17
N LYS A 19 8.68 14.92 3.70
CA LYS A 19 9.86 15.34 2.90
C LYS A 19 9.61 16.54 1.99
N LYS A 20 8.60 17.40 2.30
CA LYS A 20 8.12 18.52 1.48
C LYS A 20 7.69 18.13 0.06
N GLN A 21 7.39 16.84 -0.19
CA GLN A 21 7.10 16.32 -1.52
C GLN A 21 5.95 15.29 -1.55
N ILE A 22 5.77 14.49 -0.50
CA ILE A 22 4.82 13.38 -0.47
C ILE A 22 3.60 13.78 0.34
N ILE A 23 2.47 13.97 -0.33
CA ILE A 23 1.18 14.20 0.32
C ILE A 23 0.65 12.88 0.87
N ALA A 24 0.12 12.93 2.10
CA ALA A 24 -0.59 11.81 2.72
C ALA A 24 -1.82 12.28 3.48
N GLU A 25 -2.90 11.54 3.38
CA GLU A 25 -4.00 11.58 4.34
C GLU A 25 -3.66 10.69 5.53
N TYR A 26 -4.15 11.09 6.73
CA TYR A 26 -4.00 10.26 7.92
C TYR A 26 -5.29 10.18 8.72
N TRP A 27 -5.46 9.06 9.43
CA TRP A 27 -6.54 8.81 10.39
C TRP A 27 -5.92 8.49 11.74
N MET A 28 -6.35 9.21 12.77
CA MET A 28 -5.81 9.09 14.11
C MET A 28 -6.60 8.07 14.93
N PRO A 29 -5.95 7.15 15.66
CA PRO A 29 -6.65 6.25 16.56
C PRO A 29 -7.27 7.00 17.74
N HIS A 30 -8.34 6.45 18.33
CA HIS A 30 -9.01 7.07 19.49
C HIS A 30 -8.15 7.12 20.75
N LYS A 31 -7.15 6.26 20.86
CA LYS A 31 -6.22 6.19 21.99
C LYS A 31 -4.80 6.36 21.47
N ALA A 32 -3.93 6.94 22.29
CA ALA A 32 -2.50 7.01 21.97
C ALA A 32 -1.97 5.62 21.60
N SER A 33 -1.20 5.56 20.50
CA SER A 33 -0.70 4.31 19.94
C SER A 33 0.62 4.58 19.21
N GLY A 34 1.58 3.67 19.38
CA GLY A 34 2.81 3.63 18.58
C GLY A 34 2.68 2.79 17.30
N LYS A 35 1.47 2.36 16.94
CA LYS A 35 1.24 1.51 15.76
C LYS A 35 0.91 2.36 14.55
N ALA A 36 1.70 2.24 13.49
CA ALA A 36 1.41 2.87 12.19
C ALA A 36 1.02 1.83 11.16
N LEU A 37 0.11 2.23 10.25
CA LEU A 37 -0.30 1.44 9.12
C LEU A 37 -0.24 2.32 7.87
N ILE A 38 0.54 1.89 6.88
CA ILE A 38 0.75 2.62 5.63
C ILE A 38 0.00 1.91 4.51
N ILE A 39 -0.82 2.65 3.77
CA ILE A 39 -1.58 2.14 2.62
C ILE A 39 -0.86 2.55 1.34
N CYS A 40 -0.43 1.54 0.57
CA CYS A 40 0.15 1.66 -0.76
C CYS A 40 -0.94 1.39 -1.79
N ASP A 41 -1.38 2.43 -2.49
CA ASP A 41 -2.44 2.29 -3.49
C ASP A 41 -1.99 1.53 -4.73
N GLY A 42 -2.96 0.86 -5.37
CA GLY A 42 -2.80 0.42 -6.75
C GLY A 42 -2.61 1.62 -7.68
N ALA A 43 -2.16 1.38 -8.88
CA ALA A 43 -2.06 2.41 -9.90
C ALA A 43 -2.87 1.98 -11.14
N PRO A 44 -3.72 2.88 -11.68
CA PRO A 44 -4.04 4.20 -11.14
C PRO A 44 -4.91 4.13 -9.88
N GLY A 45 -4.51 4.84 -8.81
CA GLY A 45 -5.30 5.03 -7.59
C GLY A 45 -6.17 6.28 -7.70
N LEU A 46 -7.47 6.17 -7.42
CA LEU A 46 -8.43 7.23 -7.74
C LEU A 46 -8.97 8.01 -6.54
N ARG A 47 -8.95 7.46 -5.34
CA ARG A 47 -9.66 8.04 -4.20
C ARG A 47 -8.97 7.78 -2.88
N THR A 48 -9.19 8.72 -1.95
CA THR A 48 -8.94 8.49 -0.53
C THR A 48 -9.74 7.29 -0.02
N LYS A 49 -9.07 6.35 0.60
CA LYS A 49 -9.67 5.12 1.14
C LYS A 49 -10.21 5.36 2.55
N HIS A 50 -11.18 6.28 2.66
CA HIS A 50 -11.67 6.78 3.93
C HIS A 50 -12.19 5.65 4.85
N GLU A 51 -13.03 4.76 4.32
CA GLU A 51 -13.59 3.63 5.09
C GLU A 51 -12.49 2.70 5.60
N LEU A 52 -11.47 2.42 4.78
CA LEU A 52 -10.35 1.58 5.17
C LEU A 52 -9.48 2.28 6.23
N GLY A 53 -9.25 3.59 6.07
CA GLY A 53 -8.53 4.41 7.04
C GLY A 53 -9.21 4.39 8.41
N GLU A 54 -10.53 4.66 8.44
CA GLU A 54 -11.32 4.59 9.68
C GLU A 54 -11.33 3.18 10.29
N PHE A 55 -11.46 2.15 9.45
CA PHE A 55 -11.49 0.77 9.91
C PHE A 55 -10.26 0.41 10.73
N PHE A 56 -9.08 0.76 10.24
CA PHE A 56 -7.82 0.47 10.94
C PHE A 56 -7.54 1.45 12.08
N ALA A 57 -7.93 2.72 11.96
CA ALA A 57 -7.79 3.68 13.05
C ALA A 57 -8.62 3.26 14.29
N ARG A 58 -9.83 2.71 14.08
CA ARG A 58 -10.64 2.11 15.16
C ARG A 58 -10.00 0.89 15.80
N LYS A 59 -9.02 0.26 15.13
CA LYS A 59 -8.22 -0.87 15.65
C LYS A 59 -6.93 -0.43 16.33
N GLY A 60 -6.73 0.88 16.48
CA GLY A 60 -5.60 1.45 17.21
C GLY A 60 -4.39 1.80 16.35
N TYR A 61 -4.52 1.84 15.03
CA TYR A 61 -3.43 2.27 14.15
C TYR A 61 -3.56 3.76 13.80
N TRP A 62 -2.43 4.48 13.78
CA TRP A 62 -2.28 5.65 12.95
C TRP A 62 -2.22 5.18 11.50
N VAL A 63 -3.16 5.58 10.69
CA VAL A 63 -3.25 5.12 9.29
C VAL A 63 -2.79 6.24 8.38
N PHE A 64 -1.91 5.94 7.43
CA PHE A 64 -1.42 6.88 6.43
C PHE A 64 -1.66 6.32 5.03
N GLN A 65 -2.37 7.07 4.21
CA GLN A 65 -2.48 6.81 2.77
C GLN A 65 -1.76 7.93 2.03
N PHE A 66 -0.64 7.61 1.42
CA PHE A 66 0.19 8.59 0.72
C PHE A 66 0.00 8.52 -0.79
N ARG A 67 0.39 9.59 -1.48
CA ARG A 67 0.52 9.66 -2.94
C ARG A 67 1.98 9.45 -3.28
N TYR A 68 2.29 8.48 -4.16
CA TYR A 68 3.66 8.27 -4.64
C TYR A 68 4.24 9.55 -5.24
N LEU A 69 5.56 9.71 -5.17
CA LEU A 69 6.22 10.81 -5.88
C LEU A 69 5.83 10.82 -7.35
N GLY A 70 5.52 12.00 -7.86
CA GLY A 70 5.08 12.20 -9.24
C GLY A 70 3.63 11.81 -9.50
N THR A 71 2.82 11.51 -8.47
CA THR A 71 1.39 11.26 -8.63
C THR A 71 0.54 12.28 -7.90
N TRP A 72 -0.60 12.62 -8.48
CA TRP A 72 -1.57 13.54 -7.90
C TRP A 72 -0.90 14.81 -7.35
N GLU A 73 -1.15 15.16 -6.09
CA GLU A 73 -0.60 16.36 -5.44
C GLU A 73 0.85 16.18 -4.95
N SER A 74 1.39 14.96 -4.91
CA SER A 74 2.81 14.76 -4.55
C SER A 74 3.74 15.25 -5.64
N LEU A 75 4.85 15.88 -5.27
CA LEU A 75 5.81 16.45 -6.22
C LEU A 75 6.67 15.39 -6.91
N GLY A 76 7.49 15.82 -7.87
CA GLY A 76 8.48 14.97 -8.54
C GLY A 76 7.98 14.19 -9.74
N GLU A 77 8.70 13.13 -10.11
CA GLU A 77 8.39 12.25 -11.23
C GLU A 77 8.10 10.83 -10.74
N PHE A 78 7.00 10.25 -11.23
CA PHE A 78 6.63 8.87 -10.90
C PHE A 78 7.65 7.88 -11.47
N LEU A 79 7.98 6.86 -10.67
CA LEU A 79 9.00 5.84 -11.01
C LEU A 79 10.41 6.41 -11.25
N LYS A 80 10.72 7.64 -10.83
CA LYS A 80 12.10 8.15 -10.83
C LYS A 80 12.97 7.34 -9.86
N LYS A 81 12.45 7.04 -8.67
CA LYS A 81 12.95 6.04 -7.72
C LYS A 81 11.89 4.95 -7.49
N SER A 82 12.23 3.91 -6.76
CA SER A 82 11.28 2.85 -6.43
C SER A 82 10.13 3.40 -5.57
N PRO A 83 8.87 3.07 -5.84
CA PRO A 83 7.77 3.40 -4.94
C PRO A 83 7.90 2.83 -3.51
N ALA A 84 8.72 1.80 -3.32
CA ALA A 84 9.05 1.32 -1.98
C ALA A 84 9.90 2.33 -1.19
N ASP A 85 10.77 3.11 -1.88
CA ASP A 85 11.54 4.18 -1.24
C ASP A 85 10.64 5.33 -0.77
N ASP A 86 9.46 5.52 -1.41
CA ASP A 86 8.47 6.49 -0.93
C ASP A 86 7.83 6.02 0.38
N VAL A 87 7.67 4.71 0.59
CA VAL A 87 7.22 4.14 1.88
C VAL A 87 8.25 4.42 2.96
N ASP A 88 9.54 4.26 2.67
CA ASP A 88 10.62 4.56 3.62
C ASP A 88 10.65 6.04 3.98
N ASP A 89 10.46 6.95 3.01
CA ASP A 89 10.33 8.40 3.27
C ASP A 89 9.13 8.74 4.17
N VAL A 90 8.01 8.02 4.01
CA VAL A 90 6.83 8.19 4.87
C VAL A 90 7.13 7.69 6.29
N ILE A 91 7.76 6.53 6.45
CA ILE A 91 8.14 5.97 7.76
C ILE A 91 9.06 6.94 8.49
N GLU A 92 10.13 7.39 7.84
CA GLU A 92 11.07 8.37 8.41
C GLU A 92 10.35 9.67 8.80
N GLY A 93 9.44 10.15 7.92
CA GLY A 93 8.65 11.35 8.21
C GLY A 93 7.73 11.20 9.43
N ILE A 94 7.20 10.01 9.69
CA ILE A 94 6.40 9.71 10.88
C ILE A 94 7.30 9.71 12.14
N GLU A 95 8.49 9.10 12.07
CA GLU A 95 9.45 9.05 13.20
C GLU A 95 9.95 10.44 13.61
N LEU A 96 10.21 11.31 12.63
CA LEU A 96 10.67 12.69 12.89
C LEU A 96 9.55 13.61 13.39
N GLY A 97 8.30 13.15 13.33
CA GLY A 97 7.11 13.95 13.57
C GLY A 97 6.61 14.65 12.31
N PHE A 98 5.31 14.81 12.22
CA PHE A 98 4.67 15.42 11.05
C PHE A 98 3.69 16.52 11.43
N ARG A 99 3.50 17.47 10.51
CA ARG A 99 2.59 18.60 10.69
C ARG A 99 1.31 18.39 9.87
N ASP A 100 0.16 18.55 10.51
CA ASP A 100 -1.11 18.65 9.79
C ASP A 100 -1.15 19.96 8.98
N VAL A 101 -1.46 19.86 7.70
CA VAL A 101 -1.42 21.03 6.79
C VAL A 101 -2.63 21.95 6.96
N TRP A 102 -3.73 21.47 7.56
CA TRP A 102 -4.94 22.28 7.75
C TRP A 102 -4.92 23.03 9.09
N THR A 103 -4.47 22.35 10.16
CA THR A 103 -4.50 22.89 11.52
C THR A 103 -3.14 23.44 11.98
N GLY A 104 -2.05 23.04 11.32
CA GLY A 104 -0.69 23.35 11.75
C GLY A 104 -0.21 22.54 12.95
N THR A 105 -1.04 21.65 13.50
CA THR A 105 -0.69 20.79 14.64
C THR A 105 0.46 19.86 14.27
N ILE A 106 1.44 19.72 15.18
CA ILE A 106 2.55 18.78 15.02
C ILE A 106 2.27 17.55 15.87
N TYR A 107 2.41 16.37 15.25
CA TYR A 107 2.26 15.09 15.91
C TYR A 107 3.60 14.37 15.98
N TYR A 108 3.87 13.78 17.13
CA TYR A 108 5.00 12.89 17.37
C TYR A 108 4.46 11.52 17.75
N ILE A 109 4.89 10.48 17.06
CA ILE A 109 4.49 9.10 17.30
C ILE A 109 5.73 8.31 17.68
N GLU A 110 5.76 7.79 18.91
CA GLU A 110 6.77 6.81 19.30
C GLU A 110 6.42 5.47 18.62
N LEU A 111 7.01 5.23 17.45
CA LEU A 111 6.70 4.06 16.64
C LEU A 111 7.15 2.77 17.35
N SER A 112 6.21 1.86 17.57
CA SER A 112 6.47 0.51 18.08
C SER A 112 6.34 -0.57 17.01
N GLU A 113 5.48 -0.35 15.99
CA GLU A 113 5.33 -1.23 14.85
C GLU A 113 4.81 -0.48 13.62
N VAL A 114 5.27 -0.90 12.45
CA VAL A 114 4.76 -0.44 11.17
C VAL A 114 4.19 -1.64 10.41
N VAL A 115 2.93 -1.52 9.96
CA VAL A 115 2.29 -2.45 9.05
C VAL A 115 2.12 -1.77 7.69
N VAL A 116 2.46 -2.45 6.60
CA VAL A 116 2.27 -1.91 5.25
C VAL A 116 1.23 -2.73 4.51
N LEU A 117 0.20 -2.06 4.00
CA LEU A 117 -0.82 -2.66 3.16
C LEU A 117 -0.65 -2.21 1.72
N GLY A 118 -0.77 -3.11 0.76
CA GLY A 118 -0.72 -2.73 -0.64
C GLY A 118 -1.61 -3.59 -1.53
N ALA A 119 -2.15 -2.99 -2.61
CA ALA A 119 -2.93 -3.73 -3.59
C ALA A 119 -2.37 -3.52 -5.00
N SER A 120 -2.39 -4.57 -5.84
CA SER A 120 -1.98 -4.48 -7.24
C SER A 120 -0.56 -3.91 -7.38
N PHE A 121 -0.41 -2.78 -8.08
CA PHE A 121 0.83 -2.01 -8.14
C PHE A 121 1.40 -1.74 -6.73
N GLY A 122 0.60 -1.22 -5.80
CA GLY A 122 1.02 -0.92 -4.43
C GLY A 122 1.39 -2.18 -3.62
N GLY A 123 0.95 -3.34 -4.05
CA GLY A 123 1.37 -4.61 -3.46
C GLY A 123 2.87 -4.88 -3.61
N ALA A 124 3.48 -4.45 -4.72
CA ALA A 124 4.93 -4.51 -4.90
C ALA A 124 5.67 -3.57 -3.92
N ALA A 125 5.14 -2.33 -3.71
CA ALA A 125 5.70 -1.40 -2.74
C ALA A 125 5.65 -1.98 -1.32
N ALA A 126 4.48 -2.52 -0.94
CA ALA A 126 4.30 -3.14 0.37
C ALA A 126 5.26 -4.32 0.59
N VAL A 127 5.40 -5.22 -0.39
CA VAL A 127 6.33 -6.36 -0.28
C VAL A 127 7.77 -5.90 -0.14
N LEU A 128 8.22 -4.94 -0.95
CA LEU A 128 9.58 -4.44 -0.91
C LEU A 128 9.88 -3.63 0.36
N SER A 129 8.90 -2.91 0.90
CA SER A 129 9.07 -2.19 2.17
C SER A 129 9.33 -3.11 3.37
N SER A 130 9.05 -4.42 3.27
CA SER A 130 9.39 -5.39 4.31
C SER A 130 10.91 -5.52 4.58
N LEU A 131 11.75 -4.96 3.68
CA LEU A 131 13.19 -4.84 3.88
C LEU A 131 13.55 -3.76 4.91
N ASN A 132 12.67 -2.80 5.16
CA ASN A 132 12.84 -1.81 6.21
C ASN A 132 12.68 -2.52 7.58
N PRO A 133 13.65 -2.36 8.51
CA PRO A 133 13.62 -3.04 9.79
C PRO A 133 12.43 -2.65 10.67
N LEU A 134 11.87 -1.44 10.52
CA LEU A 134 10.70 -0.97 11.25
C LEU A 134 9.40 -1.62 10.76
N VAL A 135 9.38 -2.16 9.53
CA VAL A 135 8.22 -2.86 9.01
C VAL A 135 8.14 -4.25 9.63
N ARG A 136 7.16 -4.42 10.51
CA ARG A 136 6.88 -5.68 11.18
C ARG A 136 6.14 -6.67 10.28
N SER A 137 5.13 -6.16 9.56
CA SER A 137 4.24 -7.02 8.76
C SER A 137 3.76 -6.31 7.49
N VAL A 138 3.55 -7.10 6.46
CA VAL A 138 3.04 -6.68 5.16
C VAL A 138 1.82 -7.51 4.78
N VAL A 139 0.77 -6.85 4.28
CA VAL A 139 -0.37 -7.51 3.64
C VAL A 139 -0.49 -7.00 2.21
N ALA A 140 -0.31 -7.88 1.23
CA ALA A 140 -0.40 -7.51 -0.18
C ALA A 140 -1.53 -8.28 -0.89
N ILE A 141 -2.39 -7.54 -1.61
CA ILE A 141 -3.61 -8.02 -2.24
C ILE A 141 -3.44 -7.93 -3.74
N ALA A 142 -3.63 -9.06 -4.43
CA ALA A 142 -3.44 -9.16 -5.88
C ALA A 142 -2.15 -8.47 -6.37
N PRO A 143 -0.98 -8.65 -5.69
CA PRO A 143 0.20 -7.84 -5.92
C PRO A 143 0.85 -8.17 -7.27
N ILE A 144 1.43 -7.16 -7.90
CA ILE A 144 2.38 -7.37 -8.99
C ILE A 144 3.73 -7.75 -8.35
N VAL A 145 4.11 -9.02 -8.44
CA VAL A 145 5.38 -9.50 -7.86
C VAL A 145 6.49 -9.67 -8.90
N ASP A 146 6.15 -9.76 -10.18
CA ASP A 146 7.10 -9.83 -11.30
C ASP A 146 6.58 -9.08 -12.53
N TRP A 147 7.16 -7.93 -12.83
CA TRP A 147 6.81 -7.14 -14.02
C TRP A 147 7.12 -7.84 -15.34
N ARG A 148 8.01 -8.83 -15.35
CA ARG A 148 8.35 -9.62 -16.54
C ARG A 148 7.27 -10.65 -16.89
N ALA A 149 6.30 -10.87 -15.98
CA ALA A 149 5.14 -11.73 -16.26
C ALA A 149 4.11 -11.06 -17.17
N PHE A 150 4.20 -9.75 -17.38
CA PHE A 150 3.35 -9.01 -18.31
C PHE A 150 3.82 -9.21 -19.76
N THR A 151 2.88 -9.37 -20.68
CA THR A 151 3.20 -9.33 -22.10
C THR A 151 3.57 -7.91 -22.54
N LYS A 152 4.23 -7.78 -23.69
CA LYS A 152 4.52 -6.46 -24.28
C LYS A 152 3.25 -5.64 -24.51
N LYS A 153 2.13 -6.30 -24.86
CA LYS A 153 0.83 -5.67 -25.09
C LYS A 153 0.26 -5.13 -23.78
N ASP A 154 0.24 -5.95 -22.72
CA ASP A 154 -0.28 -5.54 -21.41
C ASP A 154 0.53 -4.36 -20.86
N PHE A 155 1.86 -4.42 -21.00
CA PHE A 155 2.75 -3.33 -20.56
C PHE A 155 2.52 -2.02 -21.34
N ALA A 156 2.27 -2.10 -22.64
CA ALA A 156 1.94 -0.93 -23.46
C ALA A 156 0.58 -0.33 -23.07
N GLU A 157 -0.40 -1.19 -22.77
CA GLU A 157 -1.73 -0.76 -22.31
C GLU A 157 -1.65 -0.07 -20.94
N GLU A 158 -0.90 -0.63 -19.99
CA GLU A 158 -0.65 0.03 -18.69
C GLU A 158 -0.02 1.42 -18.89
N LEU A 159 1.02 1.53 -19.72
CA LEU A 159 1.64 2.83 -20.01
C LEU A 159 0.63 3.82 -20.61
N ARG A 160 -0.23 3.36 -21.52
CA ARG A 160 -1.27 4.17 -22.13
C ARG A 160 -2.28 4.66 -21.09
N GLN A 161 -2.71 3.80 -20.17
CA GLN A 161 -3.63 4.17 -19.09
C GLN A 161 -3.03 5.27 -18.19
N PHE A 162 -1.76 5.21 -17.86
CA PHE A 162 -1.09 6.26 -17.07
C PHE A 162 -0.99 7.58 -17.82
N SER A 163 -0.69 7.54 -19.13
CA SER A 163 -0.45 8.76 -19.92
C SER A 163 -1.73 9.42 -20.43
N GLU A 164 -2.74 8.63 -20.82
CA GLU A 164 -3.96 9.10 -21.46
C GLU A 164 -5.16 9.07 -20.51
N GLY A 165 -5.29 8.04 -19.70
CA GLY A 165 -6.44 7.86 -18.79
C GLY A 165 -6.44 8.84 -17.60
N PHE A 166 -5.25 9.29 -17.18
CA PHE A 166 -5.08 10.21 -16.04
C PHE A 166 -4.06 11.30 -16.35
N PRO A 167 -4.29 12.13 -17.38
CA PRO A 167 -3.34 13.16 -17.79
C PRO A 167 -3.09 14.15 -16.65
N GLY A 168 -1.81 14.36 -16.33
CA GLY A 168 -1.38 15.23 -15.23
C GLY A 168 -1.39 14.60 -13.83
N ALA A 169 -2.16 13.53 -13.62
CA ALA A 169 -2.17 12.82 -12.33
C ALA A 169 -0.93 11.92 -12.14
N TYR A 170 -0.32 11.44 -13.22
CA TYR A 170 0.91 10.65 -13.20
C TYR A 170 1.98 11.32 -14.06
N ARG A 171 2.93 11.98 -13.41
CA ARG A 171 4.08 12.60 -14.08
C ARG A 171 5.17 11.55 -14.28
N CYS A 172 4.94 10.65 -15.25
CA CYS A 172 5.80 9.51 -15.54
C CYS A 172 6.42 9.60 -16.92
N PRO A 173 7.64 10.12 -17.06
CA PRO A 173 8.36 10.04 -18.33
C PRO A 173 8.51 8.59 -18.80
N PRO A 174 8.39 8.29 -20.11
CA PRO A 174 8.48 6.92 -20.63
C PRO A 174 9.74 6.17 -20.21
N LYS A 175 10.88 6.87 -20.05
CA LYS A 175 12.14 6.29 -19.54
C LYS A 175 11.99 5.71 -18.12
N ASN A 176 11.18 6.35 -17.26
CA ASN A 176 10.96 5.89 -15.90
C ASN A 176 10.09 4.63 -15.88
N PHE A 177 9.02 4.59 -16.69
CA PHE A 177 8.16 3.43 -16.80
C PHE A 177 8.90 2.19 -17.33
N LYS A 178 9.78 2.37 -18.32
CA LYS A 178 10.60 1.28 -18.89
C LYS A 178 11.52 0.59 -17.86
N LYS A 179 11.85 1.23 -16.74
CA LYS A 179 12.64 0.60 -15.67
C LYS A 179 11.96 -0.64 -15.08
N LEU A 180 10.63 -0.72 -15.10
CA LEU A 180 9.87 -1.87 -14.62
C LEU A 180 10.28 -3.17 -15.36
N LEU A 181 10.68 -3.06 -16.63
CA LEU A 181 11.10 -4.20 -17.44
C LEU A 181 12.53 -4.70 -17.14
N THR A 182 13.32 -3.97 -16.35
CA THR A 182 14.72 -4.35 -16.05
C THR A 182 14.81 -5.57 -15.13
N GLY A 183 13.71 -5.92 -14.45
CA GLY A 183 13.64 -7.07 -13.56
C GLY A 183 14.19 -6.86 -12.15
N ASN A 184 14.90 -5.76 -11.90
CA ASN A 184 15.45 -5.42 -10.57
C ASN A 184 14.77 -4.20 -9.95
N PHE A 185 14.38 -3.23 -10.78
CA PHE A 185 13.70 -2.03 -10.32
C PHE A 185 12.24 -2.34 -9.97
N TYR A 186 11.86 -2.05 -8.72
CA TYR A 186 10.49 -2.20 -8.22
C TYR A 186 9.89 -3.59 -8.54
N ASN A 187 10.67 -4.65 -8.36
CA ASN A 187 10.30 -6.02 -8.75
C ASN A 187 10.56 -7.01 -7.61
N PRO A 188 9.53 -7.39 -6.79
CA PRO A 188 9.70 -8.28 -5.64
C PRO A 188 10.45 -9.57 -5.91
N VAL A 189 10.22 -10.22 -7.06
CA VAL A 189 10.92 -11.47 -7.42
C VAL A 189 12.44 -11.28 -7.51
N GLY A 190 12.92 -10.10 -7.92
CA GLY A 190 14.36 -9.77 -7.96
C GLY A 190 15.00 -9.69 -6.57
N TRP A 191 14.21 -9.49 -5.53
CA TRP A 191 14.64 -9.34 -4.13
C TRP A 191 14.30 -10.55 -3.26
N ALA A 192 13.76 -11.63 -3.84
CA ALA A 192 13.23 -12.78 -3.11
C ALA A 192 14.21 -13.40 -2.09
N SER A 193 15.52 -13.37 -2.36
CA SER A 193 16.54 -13.91 -1.43
C SER A 193 16.80 -13.05 -0.19
N LYS A 194 16.34 -11.79 -0.21
CA LYS A 194 16.51 -10.83 0.89
C LYS A 194 15.22 -10.64 1.71
N LEU A 195 14.08 -11.13 1.21
CA LEU A 195 12.78 -10.98 1.85
C LEU A 195 12.55 -12.05 2.92
N ASP A 196 12.05 -11.64 4.09
CA ASP A 196 11.55 -12.56 5.11
C ASP A 196 10.05 -12.81 4.86
N GLY A 197 9.75 -13.99 4.32
CA GLY A 197 8.36 -14.38 4.02
C GLY A 197 7.46 -14.46 5.25
N LYS A 198 8.01 -14.63 6.45
CA LYS A 198 7.23 -14.66 7.71
C LYS A 198 6.56 -13.31 8.01
N LYS A 199 7.12 -12.21 7.49
CA LYS A 199 6.54 -10.87 7.58
C LYS A 199 5.45 -10.60 6.55
N ILE A 200 5.20 -11.50 5.59
CA ILE A 200 4.42 -11.21 4.38
C ILE A 200 3.19 -12.11 4.28
N PHE A 201 2.01 -11.49 4.18
CA PHE A 201 0.73 -12.14 3.89
C PHE A 201 0.25 -11.72 2.51
N LEU A 202 0.06 -12.68 1.61
CA LEU A 202 -0.39 -12.44 0.25
C LEU A 202 -1.80 -12.99 0.03
N ILE A 203 -2.65 -12.23 -0.66
CA ILE A 203 -4.02 -12.64 -1.03
C ILE A 203 -4.16 -12.49 -2.53
N HIS A 204 -4.70 -13.51 -3.22
CA HIS A 204 -4.97 -13.44 -4.65
C HIS A 204 -6.15 -14.32 -5.03
N ALA A 205 -6.97 -13.88 -6.00
CA ALA A 205 -8.04 -14.69 -6.58
C ALA A 205 -7.58 -15.39 -7.86
N LYS A 206 -8.07 -16.62 -8.08
CA LYS A 206 -7.70 -17.43 -9.26
C LYS A 206 -8.26 -16.86 -10.57
N ASP A 207 -9.39 -16.19 -10.49
CA ASP A 207 -10.11 -15.60 -11.60
C ASP A 207 -9.71 -14.14 -11.89
N ASP A 208 -8.57 -13.67 -11.32
CA ASP A 208 -7.99 -12.36 -11.62
C ASP A 208 -7.46 -12.33 -13.06
N THR A 209 -8.11 -11.53 -13.91
CA THR A 209 -7.77 -11.34 -15.32
C THR A 209 -6.85 -10.12 -15.55
N THR A 210 -6.64 -9.29 -14.54
CA THR A 210 -5.79 -8.10 -14.61
C THR A 210 -4.34 -8.43 -14.22
N VAL A 211 -4.17 -9.10 -13.07
CA VAL A 211 -2.87 -9.59 -12.61
C VAL A 211 -2.96 -11.09 -12.36
N SER A 212 -2.19 -11.86 -13.12
CA SER A 212 -2.20 -13.32 -12.94
C SER A 212 -1.79 -13.72 -11.52
N TYR A 213 -2.57 -14.61 -10.90
CA TYR A 213 -2.26 -15.11 -9.55
C TYR A 213 -1.07 -16.09 -9.52
N LEU A 214 -0.73 -16.73 -10.63
CA LEU A 214 0.31 -17.76 -10.69
C LEU A 214 1.69 -17.27 -10.30
N PRO A 215 2.18 -16.08 -10.76
CA PRO A 215 3.43 -15.50 -10.27
C PRO A 215 3.42 -15.28 -8.77
N THR A 216 2.31 -14.75 -8.21
CA THR A 216 2.16 -14.52 -6.77
C THR A 216 2.22 -15.81 -5.96
N LYS A 217 1.54 -16.86 -6.41
CA LYS A 217 1.55 -18.19 -5.78
C LYS A 217 2.96 -18.80 -5.75
N LYS A 218 3.68 -18.73 -6.88
CA LYS A 218 5.06 -19.21 -6.97
C LYS A 218 6.00 -18.41 -6.09
N PHE A 219 5.84 -17.09 -6.06
CA PHE A 219 6.62 -16.19 -5.24
C PHE A 219 6.39 -16.44 -3.75
N ALA A 220 5.13 -16.56 -3.30
CA ALA A 220 4.78 -16.90 -1.93
C ALA A 220 5.49 -18.18 -1.45
N LYS A 221 5.43 -19.24 -2.25
CA LYS A 221 6.12 -20.50 -1.98
C LYS A 221 7.64 -20.30 -1.88
N LYS A 222 8.22 -19.52 -2.79
CA LYS A 222 9.68 -19.29 -2.86
C LYS A 222 10.22 -18.58 -1.62
N ILE A 223 9.50 -17.60 -1.08
CA ILE A 223 9.94 -16.82 0.08
C ILE A 223 9.38 -17.34 1.42
N GLY A 224 8.51 -18.35 1.40
CA GLY A 224 7.86 -18.87 2.61
C GLY A 224 6.79 -17.94 3.18
N ALA A 225 6.13 -17.10 2.34
CA ALA A 225 5.08 -16.20 2.78
C ALA A 225 3.76 -16.91 3.04
N THR A 226 2.96 -16.36 3.96
CA THR A 226 1.56 -16.78 4.11
C THR A 226 0.78 -16.40 2.85
N TYR A 227 0.09 -17.37 2.26
CA TYR A 227 -0.67 -17.18 1.02
C TYR A 227 -2.12 -17.63 1.17
N LEU A 228 -3.04 -16.70 0.92
CA LEU A 228 -4.47 -16.96 0.87
C LEU A 228 -4.96 -16.90 -0.58
N GLU A 229 -5.28 -18.07 -1.13
CA GLU A 229 -5.87 -18.20 -2.45
C GLU A 229 -7.40 -18.15 -2.35
N ARG A 230 -8.04 -17.29 -3.14
CA ARG A 230 -9.49 -17.27 -3.31
C ARG A 230 -9.87 -17.91 -4.65
N ALA A 231 -10.97 -18.66 -4.67
CA ALA A 231 -11.46 -19.24 -5.91
C ALA A 231 -11.98 -18.15 -6.87
N HIS A 232 -12.67 -17.16 -6.30
CA HIS A 232 -13.31 -16.06 -7.01
C HIS A 232 -13.07 -14.72 -6.34
N GLY A 233 -13.24 -13.63 -7.10
CA GLY A 233 -13.11 -12.25 -6.61
C GLY A 233 -12.54 -11.30 -7.66
N GLY A 234 -12.08 -11.83 -8.79
CA GLY A 234 -11.45 -11.02 -9.84
C GLY A 234 -10.20 -10.30 -9.33
N HIS A 235 -9.96 -9.09 -9.83
CA HIS A 235 -8.88 -8.24 -9.35
C HIS A 235 -9.23 -7.62 -8.00
N LEU A 236 -8.80 -8.28 -6.93
CA LEU A 236 -9.11 -7.87 -5.55
C LEU A 236 -8.52 -6.51 -5.21
N GLY A 237 -9.31 -5.67 -4.55
CA GLY A 237 -8.88 -4.39 -4.02
C GLY A 237 -8.67 -4.40 -2.50
N SER A 238 -8.16 -3.31 -1.96
CA SER A 238 -7.88 -3.16 -0.52
C SER A 238 -9.13 -3.23 0.37
N SER A 239 -10.34 -3.01 -0.16
CA SER A 239 -11.60 -3.20 0.56
C SER A 239 -11.83 -4.65 1.02
N THR A 240 -11.23 -5.63 0.34
CA THR A 240 -11.22 -7.04 0.75
C THR A 240 -10.74 -7.24 2.19
N LEU A 241 -9.88 -6.36 2.70
CA LEU A 241 -9.37 -6.43 4.08
C LEU A 241 -10.46 -6.19 5.14
N MET A 242 -11.57 -5.56 4.77
CA MET A 242 -12.69 -5.30 5.68
C MET A 242 -13.70 -6.46 5.73
N GLU A 243 -13.58 -7.46 4.85
CA GLU A 243 -14.39 -8.68 4.90
C GLU A 243 -14.12 -9.43 6.21
N PRO A 244 -15.14 -9.77 7.03
CA PRO A 244 -14.91 -10.35 8.37
C PRO A 244 -14.03 -11.60 8.37
N ALA A 245 -14.24 -12.51 7.42
CA ALA A 245 -13.46 -13.75 7.30
C ALA A 245 -11.99 -13.48 6.93
N ILE A 246 -11.73 -12.48 6.09
CA ILE A 246 -10.38 -12.08 5.69
C ILE A 246 -9.70 -11.36 6.85
N TRP A 247 -10.42 -10.40 7.47
CA TRP A 247 -9.90 -9.68 8.62
C TRP A 247 -9.47 -10.62 9.75
N THR A 248 -10.27 -11.63 10.10
CA THR A 248 -9.92 -12.61 11.14
C THR A 248 -8.57 -13.29 10.85
N ARG A 249 -8.30 -13.64 9.60
CA ARG A 249 -7.03 -14.25 9.19
C ARG A 249 -5.87 -13.28 9.28
N ILE A 250 -6.09 -12.05 8.82
CA ILE A 250 -5.08 -10.97 8.88
C ILE A 250 -4.78 -10.62 10.33
N GLN A 251 -5.79 -10.46 11.17
CA GLN A 251 -5.60 -10.17 12.58
C GLN A 251 -4.75 -11.22 13.26
N LYS A 252 -5.00 -12.51 13.01
CA LYS A 252 -4.16 -13.60 13.51
C LYS A 252 -2.72 -13.46 13.04
N PHE A 253 -2.51 -13.16 11.78
CA PHE A 253 -1.17 -12.94 11.20
C PHE A 253 -0.45 -11.74 11.84
N LEU A 254 -1.13 -10.62 12.04
CA LEU A 254 -0.54 -9.41 12.63
C LEU A 254 -0.19 -9.56 14.12
N THR A 255 -0.75 -10.58 14.80
CA THR A 255 -0.48 -10.85 16.24
C THR A 255 0.56 -11.95 16.48
N MET A 256 1.07 -12.55 15.41
CA MET A 256 2.18 -13.54 15.47
C MET A 256 3.52 -12.84 15.61
#